data_e4cd0bcee793c65b8a3560f26b5ac143
#
_entry.id   e4cd0bcee793c65b8a3560f26b5ac143
#
_cell.length_a   1.000
_cell.length_b   1.000
_cell.length_c   1.000
_cell.angle_alpha   90.00
_cell.angle_beta   90.00
_cell.angle_gamma   90.00
#
_symmetry.space_group_name_H-M   'P 1'
#
loop_
_entity.id
_entity.type
_entity.pdbx_description
1 polymer ?
#
loop_
_entity_poly.entity_id
_entity_poly.type
_entity_poly.pdbx_seq_one_letter_code
_entity_poly.pdbx_strand_id
1 'polypeptide(L)'
;MGSRSSFPPACIPRIVFITGHGDIPSSVRAIQGGAVDILTKPVAENALVAAVQAAIDRDRVQRSVRAEVDELDRRSASLTPRERDVLPLVVSDFLNKQAAAELGISQVTVEIHRSKIMRKMQAASLADLVRIAEKLQIPVIHSSLSAARKNDGPEVRGGDRRS
;
A
#
# COMPACT_ATOMS: atom_id res chain seq x y z
N MET A 1 -18.29 -14.95 -8.36
CA MET A 1 -18.52 -13.85 -9.32
C MET A 1 -18.68 -12.58 -8.50
N GLY A 2 -17.58 -11.86 -8.27
CA GLY A 2 -17.55 -10.58 -7.58
C GLY A 2 -17.04 -9.53 -8.54
N SER A 3 -17.96 -8.87 -9.24
CA SER A 3 -17.64 -7.67 -10.04
C SER A 3 -17.10 -6.61 -9.10
N ARG A 4 -15.78 -6.44 -9.09
CA ARG A 4 -15.19 -5.20 -8.56
C ARG A 4 -15.60 -4.09 -9.48
N SER A 5 -16.58 -3.32 -9.04
CA SER A 5 -16.98 -2.06 -9.65
C SER A 5 -15.75 -1.16 -9.70
N SER A 6 -15.11 -1.07 -10.85
CA SER A 6 -14.04 -0.13 -11.15
C SER A 6 -14.67 1.26 -11.35
N PHE A 7 -15.18 1.85 -10.27
CA PHE A 7 -15.35 3.29 -10.26
C PHE A 7 -13.98 3.89 -9.98
N PRO A 8 -13.49 4.82 -10.83
CA PRO A 8 -12.35 5.62 -10.45
C PRO A 8 -12.71 6.30 -9.12
N PRO A 9 -11.81 6.30 -8.13
CA PRO A 9 -12.09 6.99 -6.88
C PRO A 9 -12.42 8.43 -7.23
N ALA A 10 -13.68 8.81 -6.97
CA ALA A 10 -14.21 10.12 -7.29
C ALA A 10 -13.19 11.15 -6.81
N CYS A 11 -12.88 12.12 -7.68
CA CYS A 11 -12.10 13.29 -7.30
C CYS A 11 -12.88 13.95 -6.17
N ILE A 12 -12.50 13.69 -4.91
CA ILE A 12 -13.14 14.31 -3.76
C ILE A 12 -12.78 15.77 -3.84
N PRO A 13 -13.75 16.66 -4.15
CA PRO A 13 -13.44 18.09 -4.26
C PRO A 13 -12.93 18.58 -2.91
N ARG A 14 -11.89 19.40 -2.94
CA ARG A 14 -11.38 20.06 -1.74
C ARG A 14 -12.29 21.22 -1.41
N ILE A 15 -13.16 21.03 -0.41
CA ILE A 15 -14.18 21.98 -0.04
C ILE A 15 -13.74 22.69 1.23
N VAL A 16 -13.78 24.03 1.20
CA VAL A 16 -13.71 24.89 2.37
C VAL A 16 -15.11 25.42 2.59
N PHE A 17 -15.69 25.15 3.75
CA PHE A 17 -17.01 25.65 4.09
C PHE A 17 -16.91 27.03 4.76
N ILE A 18 -17.82 27.93 4.41
CA ILE A 18 -17.98 29.22 5.09
C ILE A 18 -19.40 29.24 5.67
N THR A 19 -19.51 29.36 6.99
CA THR A 19 -20.83 29.33 7.69
C THR A 19 -21.08 30.60 8.49
N GLY A 20 -22.33 31.04 8.52
CA GLY A 20 -22.76 32.16 9.37
C GLY A 20 -23.11 31.77 10.81
N HIS A 21 -23.41 30.48 11.03
CA HIS A 21 -23.70 29.90 12.34
C HIS A 21 -22.88 28.62 12.47
N GLY A 22 -21.82 28.67 13.27
CA GLY A 22 -20.97 27.52 13.55
C GLY A 22 -21.57 26.65 14.63
N ASP A 23 -22.50 25.74 14.30
CA ASP A 23 -22.81 24.67 15.21
C ASP A 23 -21.75 23.56 15.10
N ILE A 24 -21.27 23.07 16.23
CA ILE A 24 -20.22 22.02 16.31
C ILE A 24 -20.62 20.75 15.56
N PRO A 25 -21.88 20.23 15.65
CA PRO A 25 -22.31 19.04 14.96
C PRO A 25 -22.23 19.14 13.43
N SER A 26 -22.58 20.27 12.84
CA SER A 26 -22.49 20.49 11.38
C SER A 26 -21.05 20.62 10.90
N SER A 27 -20.19 21.26 11.69
CA SER A 27 -18.77 21.37 11.42
C SER A 27 -18.08 20.01 11.43
N VAL A 28 -18.36 19.15 12.41
CA VAL A 28 -17.83 17.79 12.49
C VAL A 28 -18.27 16.96 11.27
N ARG A 29 -19.55 17.01 10.89
CA ARG A 29 -20.04 16.30 9.69
C ARG A 29 -19.37 16.76 8.40
N ALA A 30 -19.13 18.06 8.25
CA ALA A 30 -18.46 18.60 7.08
C ALA A 30 -17.00 18.10 6.97
N ILE A 31 -16.26 18.06 8.08
CA ILE A 31 -14.90 17.51 8.11
C ILE A 31 -14.90 16.00 7.86
N GLN A 32 -15.81 15.25 8.46
CA GLN A 32 -15.98 13.82 8.20
C GLN A 32 -16.36 13.53 6.74
N GLY A 33 -17.09 14.46 6.10
CA GLY A 33 -17.43 14.44 4.68
C GLY A 33 -16.27 14.81 3.75
N GLY A 34 -15.09 15.14 4.29
CA GLY A 34 -13.87 15.42 3.50
C GLY A 34 -13.60 16.91 3.27
N ALA A 35 -14.27 17.81 3.98
CA ALA A 35 -13.93 19.24 3.96
C ALA A 35 -12.50 19.46 4.48
N VAL A 36 -11.80 20.37 3.83
CA VAL A 36 -10.42 20.74 4.23
C VAL A 36 -10.46 21.65 5.45
N ASP A 37 -11.41 22.57 5.49
CA ASP A 37 -11.57 23.53 6.57
C ASP A 37 -12.97 24.12 6.63
N ILE A 38 -13.32 24.74 7.77
CA ILE A 38 -14.58 25.42 8.00
C ILE A 38 -14.28 26.80 8.62
N LEU A 39 -14.69 27.85 7.94
CA LEU A 39 -14.54 29.21 8.36
C LEU A 39 -15.88 29.79 8.81
N THR A 40 -15.91 30.49 9.95
CA THR A 40 -17.10 31.17 10.45
C THR A 40 -17.10 32.63 10.02
N LYS A 41 -18.26 33.14 9.61
CA LYS A 41 -18.43 34.57 9.31
C LYS A 41 -18.45 35.39 10.62
N PRO A 42 -17.82 36.58 10.64
CA PRO A 42 -17.07 37.24 9.56
C PRO A 42 -15.70 36.56 9.30
N VAL A 43 -15.38 36.30 8.03
CA VAL A 43 -14.15 35.60 7.63
C VAL A 43 -13.02 36.64 7.49
N ALA A 44 -11.95 36.45 8.25
CA ALA A 44 -10.74 37.24 8.06
C ALA A 44 -10.04 36.82 6.75
N GLU A 45 -9.58 37.80 5.98
CA GLU A 45 -8.93 37.55 4.67
C GLU A 45 -7.74 36.59 4.77
N ASN A 46 -6.90 36.77 5.78
CA ASN A 46 -5.76 35.90 6.04
C ASN A 46 -6.17 34.44 6.35
N ALA A 47 -7.27 34.22 7.08
CA ALA A 47 -7.80 32.90 7.38
C ALA A 47 -8.32 32.21 6.11
N LEU A 48 -9.02 32.94 5.24
CA LEU A 48 -9.50 32.43 3.96
C LEU A 48 -8.34 32.03 3.04
N VAL A 49 -7.34 32.90 2.91
CA VAL A 49 -6.15 32.63 2.09
C VAL A 49 -5.42 31.39 2.61
N ALA A 50 -5.22 31.26 3.92
CA ALA A 50 -4.56 30.13 4.53
C ALA A 50 -5.33 28.81 4.28
N ALA A 51 -6.67 28.81 4.43
CA ALA A 51 -7.50 27.65 4.19
C ALA A 51 -7.48 27.21 2.72
N VAL A 52 -7.54 28.15 1.80
CA VAL A 52 -7.44 27.87 0.35
C VAL A 52 -6.07 27.30 0.00
N GLN A 53 -4.99 27.90 0.52
CA GLN A 53 -3.63 27.40 0.30
C GLN A 53 -3.47 25.97 0.82
N ALA A 54 -3.94 25.69 2.02
CA ALA A 54 -3.92 24.34 2.59
C ALA A 54 -4.72 23.34 1.74
N ALA A 55 -5.85 23.75 1.19
CA ALA A 55 -6.66 22.92 0.28
C ALA A 55 -5.89 22.57 -1.01
N ILE A 56 -5.23 23.56 -1.60
CA ILE A 56 -4.43 23.38 -2.83
C ILE A 56 -3.25 22.43 -2.56
N ASP A 57 -2.54 22.63 -1.47
CA ASP A 57 -1.37 21.80 -1.13
C ASP A 57 -1.77 20.34 -0.87
N ARG A 58 -2.85 20.11 -0.14
CA ARG A 58 -3.41 18.76 0.07
C ARG A 58 -3.84 18.11 -1.25
N ASP A 59 -4.47 18.86 -2.14
CA ASP A 59 -4.87 18.34 -3.46
C ASP A 59 -3.65 17.95 -4.29
N ARG A 60 -2.61 18.77 -4.29
CA ARG A 60 -1.37 18.52 -5.00
C ARG A 60 -0.68 17.24 -4.54
N VAL A 61 -0.56 17.04 -3.23
CA VAL A 61 0.02 15.83 -2.64
C VAL A 61 -0.83 14.60 -3.02
N GLN A 62 -2.15 14.68 -2.92
CA GLN A 62 -3.02 13.57 -3.24
C GLN A 62 -2.99 13.18 -4.72
N ARG A 63 -2.92 14.18 -5.61
CA ARG A 63 -2.76 13.91 -7.06
C ARG A 63 -1.43 13.20 -7.36
N SER A 64 -0.35 13.59 -6.68
CA SER A 64 0.95 12.94 -6.83
C SER A 64 0.90 11.47 -6.41
N VAL A 65 0.31 11.18 -5.24
CA VAL A 65 0.15 9.81 -4.74
C VAL A 65 -0.71 8.97 -5.67
N ARG A 66 -1.81 9.53 -6.20
CA ARG A 66 -2.67 8.83 -7.16
C ARG A 66 -1.93 8.53 -8.45
N ALA A 67 -1.23 9.50 -9.01
CA ALA A 67 -0.46 9.31 -10.24
C ALA A 67 0.60 8.20 -10.09
N GLU A 68 1.21 8.10 -8.91
CA GLU A 68 2.14 7.01 -8.60
C GLU A 68 1.44 5.64 -8.58
N VAL A 69 0.30 5.53 -7.89
CA VAL A 69 -0.47 4.28 -7.83
C VAL A 69 -0.98 3.88 -9.22
N ASP A 70 -1.52 4.82 -9.99
CA ASP A 70 -2.02 4.59 -11.35
C ASP A 70 -0.89 4.08 -12.28
N GLU A 71 0.34 4.58 -12.08
CA GLU A 71 1.50 4.09 -12.83
C GLU A 71 1.89 2.67 -12.41
N LEU A 72 1.88 2.37 -11.11
CA LEU A 72 2.15 1.03 -10.59
C LEU A 72 1.09 0.02 -11.06
N ASP A 73 -0.18 0.42 -11.10
CA ASP A 73 -1.27 -0.41 -11.63
C ASP A 73 -1.06 -0.73 -13.11
N ARG A 74 -0.65 0.24 -13.93
CA ARG A 74 -0.31 0.00 -15.34
C ARG A 74 0.84 -0.98 -15.50
N ARG A 75 1.90 -0.88 -14.69
CA ARG A 75 3.01 -1.83 -14.69
C ARG A 75 2.55 -3.23 -14.28
N SER A 76 1.75 -3.32 -13.23
CA SER A 76 1.16 -4.58 -12.77
C SER A 76 0.27 -5.23 -13.84
N ALA A 77 -0.52 -4.43 -14.57
CA ALA A 77 -1.34 -4.90 -15.68
C ALA A 77 -0.51 -5.52 -16.81
N SER A 78 0.75 -5.12 -16.98
CA SER A 78 1.67 -5.67 -17.99
C SER A 78 2.22 -7.07 -17.63
N LEU A 79 2.01 -7.54 -16.40
CA LEU A 79 2.42 -8.87 -15.96
C LEU A 79 1.57 -9.95 -16.64
N THR A 80 2.23 -11.01 -17.07
CA THR A 80 1.53 -12.20 -17.57
C THR A 80 0.82 -12.94 -16.42
N PRO A 81 -0.16 -13.82 -16.71
CA PRO A 81 -0.82 -14.59 -15.65
C PRO A 81 0.18 -15.34 -14.76
N ARG A 82 1.22 -15.96 -15.32
CA ARG A 82 2.24 -16.68 -14.57
C ARG A 82 3.12 -15.75 -13.71
N GLU A 83 3.44 -14.58 -14.21
CA GLU A 83 4.16 -13.57 -13.42
C GLU A 83 3.31 -13.05 -12.24
N ARG A 84 1.99 -12.96 -12.43
CA ARG A 84 1.05 -12.63 -11.35
C ARG A 84 0.94 -13.72 -10.29
N ASP A 85 1.03 -15.00 -10.69
CA ASP A 85 1.05 -16.12 -9.74
C ASP A 85 2.35 -16.14 -8.91
N VAL A 86 3.48 -15.78 -9.54
CA VAL A 86 4.81 -15.77 -8.90
C VAL A 86 5.00 -14.56 -7.97
N LEU A 87 4.44 -13.40 -8.33
CA LEU A 87 4.66 -12.14 -7.60
C LEU A 87 4.34 -12.22 -6.10
N PRO A 88 3.18 -12.74 -5.65
CA PRO A 88 2.86 -12.87 -4.22
C PRO A 88 3.87 -13.72 -3.45
N LEU A 89 4.39 -14.79 -4.05
CA LEU A 89 5.38 -15.66 -3.43
C LEU A 89 6.73 -14.95 -3.27
N VAL A 90 7.13 -14.18 -4.29
CA VAL A 90 8.38 -13.42 -4.28
C VAL A 90 8.37 -12.33 -3.21
N VAL A 91 7.28 -11.58 -3.08
CA VAL A 91 7.16 -10.51 -2.07
C VAL A 91 6.94 -11.06 -0.65
N SER A 92 6.56 -12.34 -0.54
CA SER A 92 6.40 -13.06 0.74
C SER A 92 7.67 -13.79 1.19
N ASP A 93 8.81 -13.46 0.59
CA ASP A 93 10.13 -14.02 0.91
C ASP A 93 10.26 -15.55 0.72
N PHE A 94 9.48 -16.12 -0.20
CA PHE A 94 9.65 -17.51 -0.58
C PHE A 94 10.97 -17.70 -1.36
N LEU A 95 11.73 -18.71 -0.96
CA LEU A 95 12.90 -19.14 -1.75
C LEU A 95 12.41 -19.67 -3.11
N ASN A 96 13.24 -19.55 -4.15
CA ASN A 96 12.88 -20.02 -5.48
C ASN A 96 12.45 -21.50 -5.48
N LYS A 97 13.07 -22.34 -4.62
CA LYS A 97 12.70 -23.75 -4.45
C LYS A 97 11.28 -23.92 -3.90
N GLN A 98 10.90 -23.10 -2.92
CA GLN A 98 9.58 -23.16 -2.30
C GLN A 98 8.50 -22.66 -3.27
N ALA A 99 8.74 -21.52 -3.93
CA ALA A 99 7.85 -20.98 -4.95
C ALA A 99 7.68 -21.95 -6.15
N ALA A 100 8.75 -22.65 -6.54
CA ALA A 100 8.72 -23.66 -7.58
C ALA A 100 7.82 -24.85 -7.20
N ALA A 101 7.95 -25.33 -5.96
CA ALA A 101 7.13 -26.43 -5.44
C ALA A 101 5.65 -26.02 -5.35
N GLU A 102 5.35 -24.82 -4.87
CA GLU A 102 3.99 -24.28 -4.75
C GLU A 102 3.29 -24.17 -6.12
N LEU A 103 4.02 -23.72 -7.13
CA LEU A 103 3.49 -23.49 -8.48
C LEU A 103 3.61 -24.69 -9.43
N GLY A 104 4.27 -25.77 -9.00
CA GLY A 104 4.50 -26.96 -9.83
C GLY A 104 5.41 -26.69 -11.06
N ILE A 105 6.41 -25.80 -10.92
CA ILE A 105 7.35 -25.43 -11.98
C ILE A 105 8.80 -25.57 -11.51
N SER A 106 9.77 -25.44 -12.43
CA SER A 106 11.20 -25.53 -12.06
C SER A 106 11.68 -24.26 -11.35
N GLN A 107 12.72 -24.38 -10.50
CA GLN A 107 13.36 -23.22 -9.86
C GLN A 107 13.91 -22.22 -10.88
N VAL A 108 14.46 -22.72 -11.99
CA VAL A 108 14.97 -21.88 -13.09
C VAL A 108 13.82 -21.05 -13.70
N THR A 109 12.64 -21.65 -13.84
CA THR A 109 11.46 -20.95 -14.35
C THR A 109 11.02 -19.84 -13.39
N VAL A 110 11.04 -20.08 -12.07
CA VAL A 110 10.75 -19.06 -11.05
C VAL A 110 11.74 -17.89 -11.16
N GLU A 111 13.03 -18.19 -11.30
CA GLU A 111 14.07 -17.18 -11.42
C GLU A 111 13.88 -16.29 -12.66
N ILE A 112 13.53 -16.91 -13.78
CA ILE A 112 13.21 -16.18 -15.02
C ILE A 112 11.99 -15.27 -14.81
N HIS A 113 10.92 -15.76 -14.19
CA HIS A 113 9.73 -14.95 -13.89
C HIS A 113 10.07 -13.81 -12.93
N ARG A 114 10.85 -14.09 -11.87
CA ARG A 114 11.30 -13.08 -10.93
C ARG A 114 12.06 -11.95 -11.62
N SER A 115 13.00 -12.28 -12.49
CA SER A 115 13.75 -11.27 -13.26
C SER A 115 12.84 -10.44 -14.17
N LYS A 116 11.85 -11.07 -14.81
CA LYS A 116 10.87 -10.37 -15.66
C LYS A 116 9.96 -9.45 -14.83
N ILE A 117 9.51 -9.90 -13.66
CA ILE A 117 8.70 -9.11 -12.72
C ILE A 117 9.48 -7.87 -12.29
N MET A 118 10.72 -8.05 -11.79
CA MET A 118 11.57 -6.93 -11.36
C MET A 118 11.72 -5.88 -12.46
N ARG A 119 11.97 -6.31 -13.69
CA ARG A 119 12.11 -5.40 -14.84
C ARG A 119 10.79 -4.69 -15.19
N LYS A 120 9.66 -5.41 -15.25
CA LYS A 120 8.34 -4.84 -15.61
C LYS A 120 7.82 -3.89 -14.54
N MET A 121 8.01 -4.25 -13.28
CA MET A 121 7.64 -3.40 -12.14
C MET A 121 8.64 -2.25 -11.92
N GLN A 122 9.78 -2.26 -12.63
CA GLN A 122 10.89 -1.31 -12.46
C GLN A 122 11.40 -1.25 -11.01
N ALA A 123 11.39 -2.38 -10.34
CA ALA A 123 11.89 -2.50 -8.98
C ALA A 123 13.41 -2.63 -8.97
N ALA A 124 14.11 -1.74 -8.24
CA ALA A 124 15.56 -1.75 -8.13
C ALA A 124 16.08 -2.86 -7.19
N SER A 125 15.23 -3.31 -6.26
CA SER A 125 15.54 -4.36 -5.29
C SER A 125 14.29 -5.13 -4.89
N LEU A 126 14.47 -6.28 -4.21
CA LEU A 126 13.34 -7.02 -3.65
C LEU A 126 12.55 -6.16 -2.64
N ALA A 127 13.25 -5.38 -1.81
CA ALA A 127 12.61 -4.49 -0.85
C ALA A 127 11.75 -3.42 -1.55
N ASP A 128 12.19 -2.94 -2.70
CA ASP A 128 11.43 -2.01 -3.53
C ASP A 128 10.19 -2.69 -4.13
N LEU A 129 10.33 -3.93 -4.62
CA LEU A 129 9.20 -4.72 -5.10
C LEU A 129 8.16 -4.98 -4.00
N VAL A 130 8.59 -5.23 -2.77
CA VAL A 130 7.69 -5.39 -1.61
C VAL A 130 6.90 -4.10 -1.35
N ARG A 131 7.55 -2.92 -1.35
CA ARG A 131 6.87 -1.63 -1.19
C ARG A 131 5.86 -1.36 -2.31
N ILE A 132 6.20 -1.72 -3.55
CA ILE A 132 5.29 -1.62 -4.69
C ILE A 132 4.08 -2.53 -4.48
N ALA A 133 4.31 -3.77 -4.04
CA ALA A 133 3.24 -4.73 -3.77
C ALA A 133 2.30 -4.25 -2.65
N GLU A 134 2.84 -3.64 -1.60
CA GLU A 134 2.06 -3.02 -0.52
C GLU A 134 1.17 -1.88 -1.04
N LYS A 135 1.71 -0.98 -1.87
CA LYS A 135 0.92 0.09 -2.50
C LYS A 135 -0.20 -0.43 -3.40
N LEU A 136 0.03 -1.54 -4.08
CA LEU A 136 -0.95 -2.23 -4.93
C LEU A 136 -1.87 -3.17 -4.15
N GLN A 137 -1.72 -3.27 -2.82
CA GLN A 137 -2.48 -4.19 -1.96
C GLN A 137 -2.41 -5.65 -2.43
N ILE A 138 -1.28 -6.06 -2.98
CA ILE A 138 -1.03 -7.44 -3.36
C ILE A 138 -0.88 -8.27 -2.09
N PRO A 139 -1.64 -9.37 -1.93
CA PRO A 139 -1.61 -10.15 -0.70
C PRO A 139 -0.24 -10.77 -0.46
N VAL A 140 0.32 -10.55 0.73
CA VAL A 140 1.52 -11.26 1.20
C VAL A 140 1.07 -12.60 1.77
N ILE A 141 1.61 -13.69 1.21
CA ILE A 141 1.32 -15.05 1.64
C ILE A 141 2.27 -15.41 2.78
N HIS A 142 1.76 -15.51 3.99
CA HIS A 142 2.56 -16.00 5.12
C HIS A 142 2.72 -17.52 5.00
N SER A 143 3.94 -18.00 4.71
CA SER A 143 4.21 -19.43 4.78
C SER A 143 4.15 -19.88 6.25
N SER A 144 3.38 -20.94 6.51
CA SER A 144 3.33 -21.60 7.83
C SER A 144 4.70 -22.11 8.31
N LEU A 145 5.67 -22.22 7.41
CA LEU A 145 7.06 -22.59 7.69
C LEU A 145 7.90 -21.45 8.32
N SER A 146 7.49 -20.19 8.17
CA SER A 146 8.16 -19.05 8.83
C SER A 146 7.90 -19.02 10.33
N ALA A 147 6.76 -19.56 10.79
CA ALA A 147 6.41 -19.63 12.21
C ALA A 147 7.27 -20.64 12.99
N ALA A 148 7.76 -21.70 12.34
CA ALA A 148 8.57 -22.73 12.98
C ALA A 148 10.01 -22.30 13.28
N ARG A 149 10.56 -21.33 12.55
CA ARG A 149 11.95 -20.84 12.76
C ARG A 149 12.12 -19.87 13.93
N LYS A 150 11.04 -19.38 14.50
CA LYS A 150 11.10 -18.38 15.59
C LYS A 150 11.17 -19.01 16.99
N ASN A 151 11.09 -20.35 17.09
CA ASN A 151 11.02 -21.07 18.37
C ASN A 151 12.28 -21.88 18.75
N ASP A 152 13.34 -21.84 17.96
CA ASP A 152 14.63 -22.40 18.34
C ASP A 152 15.51 -21.32 19.00
N GLY A 153 15.09 -20.88 20.18
CA GLY A 153 15.97 -20.24 21.15
C GLY A 153 16.90 -21.30 21.75
N PRO A 154 18.19 -20.97 22.00
CA PRO A 154 19.12 -21.96 22.56
C PRO A 154 18.67 -22.33 23.98
N GLU A 155 18.36 -23.61 24.15
CA GLU A 155 18.14 -24.25 25.44
C GLU A 155 19.47 -24.21 26.23
N VAL A 156 19.56 -23.26 27.17
CA VAL A 156 20.68 -23.17 28.09
C VAL A 156 20.60 -24.36 29.04
N ARG A 157 21.35 -25.42 28.73
CA ARG A 157 21.59 -26.52 29.67
C ARG A 157 22.38 -25.98 30.85
N GLY A 158 21.70 -25.74 31.95
CA GLY A 158 22.29 -25.52 33.27
C GLY A 158 23.02 -26.78 33.70
N GLY A 159 24.34 -26.72 33.67
CA GLY A 159 25.20 -27.76 34.22
C GLY A 159 25.18 -27.68 35.74
N ASP A 160 24.56 -28.67 36.36
CA ASP A 160 24.67 -28.98 37.77
C ASP A 160 26.11 -29.49 38.05
N ARG A 161 26.84 -28.78 38.87
CA ARG A 161 28.05 -29.31 39.52
C ARG A 161 27.88 -29.29 41.02
N ARG A 162 27.45 -30.42 41.54
CA ARG A 162 27.69 -30.77 42.95
C ARG A 162 29.11 -31.28 43.07
N SER A 163 29.88 -30.75 44.00
CA SER A 163 30.79 -31.40 44.95
C SER A 163 31.12 -30.42 46.02
#